data_6cf9b1535f00d3c3c8e4951665785fc1
#
_entry.id   6cf9b1535f00d3c3c8e4951665785fc1
#
_cell.length_a   1.000
_cell.length_b   1.000
_cell.length_c   1.000
_cell.angle_alpha   90.00
_cell.angle_beta   90.00
_cell.angle_gamma   90.00
#
_symmetry.space_group_name_H-M   'P 1'
#
loop_
_entity.id
_entity.type
_entity.pdbx_description
1 polymer ?
#
loop_
_entity_poly.entity_id
_entity_poly.type
_entity_poly.pdbx_seq_one_letter_code
_entity_poly.pdbx_strand_id
1 'polypeptide(L)'
;ATGERGSPLQTPILLDSTNKEIDNSFRKCYSKLINYETEVFTMDYNVLAELLFPQVTETCEEVHARFPKREVPEGAVVTRMAPSPTGFVHLGNLVQGMISERMAHQSNGVLFLRVEDTDAKREVPGAVEVLINSLKHYSINFDEGATIEGDNGNYGPYRQRQRASIYHVFAKKLVSEGKAYPCFCTEEELTAMREQQEANKENFGYYGKYAIWRDRSIEDIKAQMDAGNP
;
A
#
# COMPACT_ATOMS: atom_id res chain seq x y z
N ALA A 1 -51.86 16.48 -2.63
CA ALA A 1 -51.99 15.09 -2.30
C ALA A 1 -50.73 14.66 -1.53
N THR A 2 -50.86 14.63 -0.26
CA THR A 2 -49.87 14.27 0.75
C THR A 2 -49.87 12.72 0.89
N GLY A 3 -48.74 12.10 0.66
CA GLY A 3 -48.54 10.64 0.90
C GLY A 3 -47.58 10.44 2.08
N GLU A 4 -48.15 10.11 3.20
CA GLU A 4 -47.44 9.65 4.40
C GLU A 4 -46.84 8.25 4.17
N ARG A 5 -45.54 8.06 4.47
CA ARG A 5 -44.91 6.76 4.54
C ARG A 5 -44.85 6.30 5.97
N GLY A 6 -45.60 5.26 6.29
CA GLY A 6 -45.66 4.61 7.56
C GLY A 6 -44.35 3.92 7.95
N SER A 7 -43.98 4.10 9.19
CA SER A 7 -42.94 3.43 9.97
C SER A 7 -43.30 1.96 10.18
N PRO A 8 -42.35 0.99 10.17
CA PRO A 8 -42.64 -0.39 10.50
C PRO A 8 -42.84 -0.55 12.01
N LEU A 9 -43.96 -1.17 12.35
CA LEU A 9 -44.42 -1.56 13.68
C LEU A 9 -43.39 -2.45 14.39
N GLN A 10 -42.93 -1.98 15.54
CA GLN A 10 -42.33 -2.80 16.55
C GLN A 10 -43.45 -3.53 17.31
N THR A 11 -43.47 -4.86 17.23
CA THR A 11 -44.36 -5.69 18.03
C THR A 11 -43.65 -6.02 19.36
N PRO A 12 -44.17 -5.65 20.52
CA PRO A 12 -43.63 -6.08 21.80
C PRO A 12 -44.03 -7.55 22.07
N ILE A 13 -43.01 -8.40 22.28
CA ILE A 13 -43.21 -9.77 22.77
C ILE A 13 -43.58 -9.67 24.25
N LEU A 14 -44.84 -9.93 24.59
CA LEU A 14 -45.32 -10.14 25.94
C LEU A 14 -44.79 -11.50 26.42
N LEU A 15 -43.89 -11.50 27.41
CA LEU A 15 -43.48 -12.68 28.16
C LEU A 15 -44.56 -13.04 29.15
N ASP A 16 -45.23 -14.16 28.92
CA ASP A 16 -46.15 -14.78 29.86
C ASP A 16 -45.37 -15.49 30.99
N SER A 17 -45.76 -15.23 32.23
CA SER A 17 -45.03 -15.59 33.45
C SER A 17 -45.34 -16.98 34.00
N THR A 18 -45.83 -17.94 33.20
CA THR A 18 -46.35 -19.22 33.70
C THR A 18 -45.60 -20.48 33.30
N ASN A 19 -44.33 -20.43 32.94
CA ASN A 19 -43.57 -21.66 32.65
C ASN A 19 -42.11 -21.60 33.19
N LYS A 20 -41.98 -21.70 34.53
CA LYS A 20 -40.67 -21.68 35.21
C LYS A 20 -39.84 -22.96 35.08
N GLU A 21 -40.35 -24.08 34.64
CA GLU A 21 -39.62 -25.39 34.57
C GLU A 21 -38.97 -25.71 33.22
N ILE A 22 -39.45 -25.14 32.15
CA ILE A 22 -38.85 -25.35 30.79
C ILE A 22 -37.61 -24.46 30.60
N ASP A 23 -37.51 -23.39 31.39
CA ASP A 23 -36.43 -22.36 31.24
C ASP A 23 -35.05 -22.86 31.72
N ASN A 24 -34.96 -23.73 32.72
CA ASN A 24 -33.66 -24.17 33.24
C ASN A 24 -32.94 -25.23 32.37
N SER A 25 -33.68 -26.06 31.64
CA SER A 25 -33.09 -27.04 30.71
C SER A 25 -32.64 -26.35 29.45
N PHE A 26 -33.43 -25.41 28.90
CA PHE A 26 -33.06 -24.60 27.74
C PHE A 26 -31.92 -23.62 28.06
N ARG A 27 -31.92 -22.96 29.21
CA ARG A 27 -30.81 -22.11 29.65
C ARG A 27 -29.52 -22.90 29.84
N LYS A 28 -29.58 -24.11 30.36
CA LYS A 28 -28.42 -24.99 30.52
C LYS A 28 -27.90 -25.55 29.18
N CYS A 29 -28.79 -25.75 28.19
CA CYS A 29 -28.42 -26.12 26.84
C CYS A 29 -27.88 -24.92 26.08
N TYR A 30 -28.49 -23.74 26.22
CA TYR A 30 -28.07 -22.50 25.59
C TYR A 30 -26.73 -21.98 26.17
N SER A 31 -26.53 -22.10 27.49
CA SER A 31 -25.23 -21.75 28.09
C SER A 31 -24.11 -22.71 27.72
N LYS A 32 -24.40 -23.98 27.40
CA LYS A 32 -23.44 -24.93 26.83
C LYS A 32 -23.17 -24.69 25.33
N LEU A 33 -24.11 -24.09 24.59
CA LEU A 33 -23.95 -23.69 23.20
C LEU A 33 -23.27 -22.33 23.04
N ILE A 34 -23.37 -21.45 24.07
CA ILE A 34 -22.72 -20.12 24.06
C ILE A 34 -21.29 -20.19 24.62
N ASN A 35 -20.92 -21.26 25.33
CA ASN A 35 -19.54 -21.55 25.71
C ASN A 35 -18.70 -22.26 24.64
N TYR A 36 -19.13 -22.27 23.37
CA TYR A 36 -18.17 -22.14 22.30
C TYR A 36 -17.80 -20.65 22.30
N GLU A 37 -16.82 -20.31 23.11
CA GLU A 37 -15.94 -19.20 22.81
C GLU A 37 -15.43 -19.47 21.39
N THR A 38 -16.13 -18.91 20.39
CA THR A 38 -15.43 -18.49 19.21
C THR A 38 -14.42 -17.50 19.75
N GLU A 39 -13.22 -17.97 20.05
CA GLU A 39 -12.05 -17.11 20.05
C GLU A 39 -12.13 -16.40 18.72
N VAL A 40 -12.64 -15.18 18.73
CA VAL A 40 -12.47 -14.25 17.64
C VAL A 40 -10.98 -14.03 17.67
N PHE A 41 -10.28 -14.79 16.83
CA PHE A 41 -8.84 -14.70 16.66
C PHE A 41 -8.61 -13.31 16.07
N THR A 42 -8.54 -12.31 16.96
CA THR A 42 -8.19 -10.96 16.56
C THR A 42 -6.72 -11.00 16.19
N MET A 43 -6.43 -10.77 14.91
CA MET A 43 -5.08 -10.68 14.39
C MET A 43 -4.27 -9.71 15.27
N ASP A 44 -3.20 -10.18 15.89
CA ASP A 44 -2.22 -9.29 16.52
C ASP A 44 -1.28 -8.73 15.44
N TYR A 45 -1.64 -7.55 14.95
CA TYR A 45 -0.90 -6.88 13.91
C TYR A 45 0.51 -6.46 14.30
N ASN A 46 0.81 -6.31 15.60
CA ASN A 46 2.18 -6.05 16.05
C ASN A 46 3.02 -7.31 15.92
N VAL A 47 2.50 -8.47 16.32
CA VAL A 47 3.17 -9.76 16.13
C VAL A 47 3.39 -10.03 14.66
N LEU A 48 2.40 -9.75 13.80
CA LEU A 48 2.54 -9.90 12.35
C LEU A 48 3.61 -8.97 11.79
N ALA A 49 3.67 -7.72 12.20
CA ALA A 49 4.67 -6.76 11.76
C ALA A 49 6.09 -7.19 12.14
N GLU A 50 6.30 -7.70 13.35
CA GLU A 50 7.58 -8.23 13.78
C GLU A 50 7.96 -9.51 13.03
N LEU A 51 7.00 -10.36 12.70
CA LEU A 51 7.23 -11.58 11.91
C LEU A 51 7.70 -11.24 10.49
N LEU A 52 7.05 -10.27 9.83
CA LEU A 52 7.35 -9.89 8.44
C LEU A 52 8.62 -9.03 8.31
N PHE A 53 8.92 -8.21 9.30
CA PHE A 53 10.03 -7.24 9.26
C PHE A 53 10.92 -7.32 10.51
N PRO A 54 11.49 -8.50 10.86
CA PRO A 54 12.26 -8.68 12.10
C PRO A 54 13.53 -7.84 12.14
N GLN A 55 14.09 -7.48 10.97
CA GLN A 55 15.34 -6.70 10.86
C GLN A 55 15.09 -5.18 10.89
N VAL A 56 13.83 -4.74 10.84
CA VAL A 56 13.50 -3.30 10.81
C VAL A 56 13.33 -2.79 12.23
N THR A 57 14.32 -2.06 12.70
CA THR A 57 14.35 -1.44 14.04
C THR A 57 14.14 0.06 14.00
N GLU A 58 14.37 0.70 12.85
CA GLU A 58 14.16 2.13 12.64
C GLU A 58 12.67 2.48 12.67
N THR A 59 12.32 3.60 13.26
CA THR A 59 10.95 4.13 13.33
C THR A 59 10.65 5.11 12.20
N CYS A 60 9.36 5.37 11.93
CA CYS A 60 8.97 6.38 10.95
C CYS A 60 9.41 7.79 11.37
N GLU A 61 9.45 8.06 12.66
CA GLU A 61 9.89 9.33 13.24
C GLU A 61 11.38 9.55 12.99
N GLU A 62 12.22 8.52 13.13
CA GLU A 62 13.65 8.58 12.82
C GLU A 62 13.89 8.80 11.32
N VAL A 63 13.11 8.13 10.46
CA VAL A 63 13.15 8.39 9.00
C VAL A 63 12.77 9.85 8.70
N HIS A 64 11.70 10.36 9.32
CA HIS A 64 11.28 11.75 9.12
C HIS A 64 12.34 12.75 9.61
N ALA A 65 13.01 12.44 10.73
CA ALA A 65 14.11 13.30 11.24
C ALA A 65 15.30 13.33 10.27
N ARG A 66 15.59 12.23 9.58
CA ARG A 66 16.63 12.13 8.55
C ARG A 66 16.29 12.94 7.29
N PHE A 67 15.00 13.11 6.98
CA PHE A 67 14.50 13.85 5.82
C PHE A 67 13.61 15.02 6.26
N PRO A 68 14.18 16.08 6.82
CA PRO A 68 13.42 17.24 7.28
C PRO A 68 12.72 17.93 6.11
N LYS A 69 11.69 18.73 6.43
CA LYS A 69 11.01 19.53 5.41
C LYS A 69 12.02 20.45 4.70
N ARG A 70 11.92 20.51 3.36
CA ARG A 70 12.78 21.41 2.56
C ARG A 70 12.53 22.87 2.92
N GLU A 71 13.62 23.60 3.02
CA GLU A 71 13.59 25.05 3.15
C GLU A 71 13.44 25.68 1.77
N VAL A 72 12.21 25.93 1.38
CA VAL A 72 11.85 26.60 0.12
C VAL A 72 10.95 27.79 0.43
N PRO A 73 10.92 28.84 -0.44
CA PRO A 73 10.03 30.00 -0.27
C PRO A 73 8.57 29.59 -0.08
N GLU A 74 7.77 30.44 0.56
CA GLU A 74 6.33 30.24 0.68
C GLU A 74 5.69 30.19 -0.70
N GLY A 75 4.83 29.19 -0.94
CA GLY A 75 4.20 28.95 -2.24
C GLY A 75 5.09 28.25 -3.26
N ALA A 76 6.36 27.95 -2.95
CA ALA A 76 7.24 27.19 -3.83
C ALA A 76 6.76 25.74 -3.98
N VAL A 77 6.81 25.24 -5.21
CA VAL A 77 6.35 23.90 -5.57
C VAL A 77 7.55 22.95 -5.71
N VAL A 78 7.49 21.83 -5.03
CA VAL A 78 8.47 20.75 -5.20
C VAL A 78 7.88 19.69 -6.11
N THR A 79 8.50 19.48 -7.27
CA THR A 79 8.05 18.53 -8.26
C THR A 79 9.03 17.38 -8.44
N ARG A 80 8.53 16.26 -8.94
CA ARG A 80 9.33 15.06 -9.18
C ARG A 80 9.09 14.53 -10.59
N MET A 81 10.17 14.22 -11.27
CA MET A 81 10.13 13.31 -12.39
C MET A 81 10.58 11.92 -11.93
N ALA A 82 9.79 10.89 -12.27
CA ALA A 82 9.98 9.52 -11.77
C ALA A 82 9.94 8.48 -12.90
N PRO A 83 10.86 8.53 -13.85
CA PRO A 83 10.89 7.59 -14.97
C PRO A 83 11.44 6.23 -14.54
N SER A 84 10.91 5.16 -15.17
CA SER A 84 11.52 3.84 -15.11
C SER A 84 12.56 3.72 -16.23
N PRO A 85 13.72 3.09 -15.99
CA PRO A 85 14.80 2.97 -16.97
C PRO A 85 14.53 1.81 -17.95
N THR A 86 13.35 1.81 -18.61
CA THR A 86 12.85 0.70 -19.42
C THR A 86 12.98 0.93 -20.92
N GLY A 87 13.68 1.97 -21.36
CA GLY A 87 13.89 2.25 -22.79
C GLY A 87 14.17 3.70 -23.10
N PHE A 88 13.83 4.08 -24.34
CA PHE A 88 14.11 5.42 -24.85
C PHE A 88 13.12 6.46 -24.30
N VAL A 89 13.63 7.70 -24.20
CA VAL A 89 12.79 8.85 -23.87
C VAL A 89 11.82 9.11 -25.02
N HIS A 90 10.55 9.18 -24.70
CA HIS A 90 9.50 9.53 -25.66
C HIS A 90 8.89 10.90 -25.34
N LEU A 91 8.11 11.44 -26.27
CA LEU A 91 7.51 12.76 -26.12
C LEU A 91 6.76 12.97 -24.79
N GLY A 92 6.09 11.93 -24.28
CA GLY A 92 5.41 11.98 -22.99
C GLY A 92 6.34 12.28 -21.83
N ASN A 93 7.55 11.71 -21.81
CA ASN A 93 8.56 12.00 -20.78
C ASN A 93 9.03 13.47 -20.87
N LEU A 94 9.23 13.99 -22.09
CA LEU A 94 9.64 15.38 -22.31
C LEU A 94 8.56 16.36 -21.84
N VAL A 95 7.30 16.12 -22.20
CA VAL A 95 6.18 16.96 -21.78
C VAL A 95 6.02 16.95 -20.27
N GLN A 96 6.07 15.77 -19.63
CA GLN A 96 6.01 15.66 -18.18
C GLN A 96 7.19 16.38 -17.50
N GLY A 97 8.40 16.17 -18.00
CA GLY A 97 9.60 16.83 -17.47
C GLY A 97 9.52 18.34 -17.58
N MET A 98 9.11 18.85 -18.75
CA MET A 98 8.97 20.29 -18.99
C MET A 98 7.90 20.92 -18.09
N ILE A 99 6.74 20.31 -17.95
CA ILE A 99 5.68 20.83 -17.05
C ILE A 99 6.17 20.84 -15.61
N SER A 100 6.79 19.74 -15.14
CA SER A 100 7.31 19.63 -13.79
C SER A 100 8.40 20.65 -13.51
N GLU A 101 9.31 20.87 -14.46
CA GLU A 101 10.38 21.87 -14.38
C GLU A 101 9.81 23.29 -14.27
N ARG A 102 8.88 23.63 -15.18
CA ARG A 102 8.25 24.96 -15.17
C ARG A 102 7.49 25.25 -13.89
N MET A 103 6.72 24.28 -13.38
CA MET A 103 6.01 24.46 -12.12
C MET A 103 6.94 24.69 -10.94
N ALA A 104 8.04 23.96 -10.86
CA ALA A 104 9.03 24.14 -9.79
C ALA A 104 9.75 25.49 -9.93
N HIS A 105 10.38 25.76 -11.07
CA HIS A 105 11.25 26.92 -11.21
C HIS A 105 10.50 28.25 -11.25
N GLN A 106 9.28 28.30 -11.82
CA GLN A 106 8.46 29.52 -11.77
C GLN A 106 8.03 29.90 -10.36
N SER A 107 7.98 28.94 -9.44
CA SER A 107 7.65 29.18 -8.03
C SER A 107 8.89 29.30 -7.12
N ASN A 108 10.09 29.30 -7.66
CA ASN A 108 11.36 29.19 -6.92
C ASN A 108 11.42 27.91 -6.06
N GLY A 109 10.85 26.85 -6.55
CA GLY A 109 10.84 25.53 -5.94
C GLY A 109 11.94 24.61 -6.45
N VAL A 110 11.73 23.30 -6.32
CA VAL A 110 12.73 22.27 -6.62
C VAL A 110 12.15 21.22 -7.55
N LEU A 111 12.84 20.91 -8.64
CA LEU A 111 12.61 19.72 -9.46
C LEU A 111 13.64 18.65 -9.11
N PHE A 112 13.18 17.44 -8.73
CA PHE A 112 14.10 16.33 -8.52
C PHE A 112 13.81 15.12 -9.38
N LEU A 113 14.90 14.39 -9.74
CA LEU A 113 14.82 13.14 -10.49
C LEU A 113 14.92 11.96 -9.54
N ARG A 114 13.92 11.07 -9.54
CA ARG A 114 13.99 9.77 -8.90
C ARG A 114 13.80 8.66 -9.93
N VAL A 115 14.83 7.86 -10.15
CA VAL A 115 14.77 6.72 -11.05
C VAL A 115 13.98 5.59 -10.39
N GLU A 116 12.92 5.13 -11.04
CA GLU A 116 12.09 4.01 -10.57
C GLU A 116 12.54 2.69 -11.22
N ASP A 117 13.61 2.13 -10.66
CA ASP A 117 14.37 0.97 -11.17
C ASP A 117 13.94 -0.36 -10.53
N THR A 118 12.71 -0.47 -10.04
CA THR A 118 12.22 -1.69 -9.37
C THR A 118 11.93 -2.85 -10.31
N ASP A 119 11.67 -2.58 -11.59
CA ASP A 119 11.42 -3.60 -12.61
C ASP A 119 12.73 -4.03 -13.30
N ALA A 120 13.47 -4.92 -12.65
CA ALA A 120 14.74 -5.42 -13.17
C ALA A 120 14.61 -6.19 -14.51
N LYS A 121 13.41 -6.77 -14.79
CA LYS A 121 13.18 -7.52 -16.05
C LYS A 121 13.15 -6.60 -17.28
N ARG A 122 12.76 -5.34 -17.10
CA ARG A 122 12.63 -4.35 -18.17
C ARG A 122 13.71 -3.27 -18.14
N GLU A 123 14.65 -3.35 -17.21
CA GLU A 123 15.74 -2.38 -17.12
C GLU A 123 16.67 -2.51 -18.33
N VAL A 124 16.92 -1.37 -19.02
CA VAL A 124 17.82 -1.30 -20.16
C VAL A 124 19.12 -0.64 -19.72
N PRO A 125 20.29 -1.31 -19.90
CA PRO A 125 21.59 -0.73 -19.59
C PRO A 125 21.79 0.62 -20.30
N GLY A 126 22.24 1.64 -19.57
CA GLY A 126 22.46 2.99 -20.11
C GLY A 126 21.19 3.85 -20.25
N ALA A 127 19.98 3.31 -19.98
CA ALA A 127 18.73 4.06 -20.14
C ALA A 127 18.68 5.31 -19.23
N VAL A 128 19.24 5.26 -18.04
CA VAL A 128 19.29 6.40 -17.11
C VAL A 128 20.15 7.53 -17.67
N GLU A 129 21.32 7.19 -18.25
CA GLU A 129 22.21 8.17 -18.89
C GLU A 129 21.55 8.81 -20.11
N VAL A 130 20.95 8.00 -20.98
CA VAL A 130 20.20 8.48 -22.17
C VAL A 130 19.06 9.41 -21.72
N LEU A 131 18.32 9.05 -20.68
CA LEU A 131 17.25 9.86 -20.13
C LEU A 131 17.76 11.24 -19.66
N ILE A 132 18.79 11.26 -18.81
CA ILE A 132 19.35 12.49 -18.25
C ILE A 132 19.88 13.39 -19.36
N ASN A 133 20.66 12.84 -20.30
CA ASN A 133 21.21 13.59 -21.42
C ASN A 133 20.14 14.13 -22.37
N SER A 134 19.09 13.34 -22.64
CA SER A 134 17.96 13.77 -23.45
C SER A 134 17.21 14.93 -22.80
N LEU A 135 16.89 14.84 -21.52
CA LEU A 135 16.19 15.92 -20.81
C LEU A 135 17.03 17.19 -20.74
N LYS A 136 18.33 17.07 -20.48
CA LYS A 136 19.28 18.18 -20.49
C LYS A 136 19.35 18.86 -21.86
N HIS A 137 19.30 18.10 -22.96
CA HIS A 137 19.27 18.63 -24.33
C HIS A 137 18.06 19.56 -24.56
N TYR A 138 16.93 19.28 -23.92
CA TYR A 138 15.72 20.12 -23.96
C TYR A 138 15.66 21.15 -22.83
N SER A 139 16.79 21.44 -22.20
CA SER A 139 16.92 22.41 -21.07
C SER A 139 16.04 22.08 -19.86
N ILE A 140 15.71 20.80 -19.67
CA ILE A 140 15.07 20.30 -18.46
C ILE A 140 16.19 19.90 -17.48
N ASN A 141 16.41 20.74 -16.47
CA ASN A 141 17.50 20.59 -15.51
C ASN A 141 16.92 20.24 -14.12
N PHE A 142 17.55 19.27 -13.48
CA PHE A 142 17.19 18.84 -12.15
C PHE A 142 18.03 19.56 -11.11
N ASP A 143 17.40 20.05 -10.04
CA ASP A 143 18.09 20.67 -8.90
C ASP A 143 18.67 19.61 -7.98
N GLU A 144 17.96 18.48 -7.83
CA GLU A 144 18.34 17.31 -7.04
C GLU A 144 18.04 16.02 -7.80
N GLY A 145 18.58 14.93 -7.33
CA GLY A 145 18.16 13.60 -7.83
C GLY A 145 19.30 12.71 -8.26
N ALA A 146 18.92 11.64 -8.97
CA ALA A 146 19.86 10.72 -9.58
C ALA A 146 20.66 11.43 -10.68
N THR A 147 21.96 11.20 -10.71
CA THR A 147 22.88 11.65 -11.74
C THR A 147 23.49 10.44 -12.46
N ILE A 148 24.31 10.69 -13.46
CA ILE A 148 25.06 9.63 -14.16
C ILE A 148 26.07 8.98 -13.22
N GLU A 149 26.69 9.77 -12.36
CA GLU A 149 27.80 9.34 -11.47
C GLU A 149 27.32 8.95 -10.07
N GLY A 150 26.04 9.18 -9.72
CA GLY A 150 25.51 8.92 -8.38
C GLY A 150 24.25 9.71 -8.09
N ASP A 151 24.23 10.37 -6.95
CA ASP A 151 23.12 11.19 -6.47
C ASP A 151 23.57 12.63 -6.16
N ASN A 152 22.68 13.60 -6.38
CA ASN A 152 22.86 15.00 -5.98
C ASN A 152 21.70 15.42 -5.06
N GLY A 153 22.00 16.03 -3.91
CA GLY A 153 21.00 16.52 -2.95
C GLY A 153 20.91 15.68 -1.67
N ASN A 154 20.08 16.16 -0.73
CA ASN A 154 20.06 15.68 0.65
C ASN A 154 18.89 14.69 0.95
N TYR A 155 18.07 14.37 -0.05
CA TYR A 155 16.87 13.52 0.13
C TYR A 155 17.01 12.17 -0.58
N GLY A 156 18.24 11.77 -0.87
CA GLY A 156 18.56 10.47 -1.47
C GLY A 156 18.32 9.28 -0.50
N PRO A 157 18.61 8.07 -0.99
CA PRO A 157 19.02 7.77 -2.35
C PRO A 157 17.91 8.07 -3.37
N TYR A 158 18.29 8.46 -4.59
CA TYR A 158 17.32 8.82 -5.63
C TYR A 158 17.10 7.71 -6.66
N ARG A 159 17.58 6.51 -6.37
CA ARG A 159 17.20 5.27 -7.07
C ARG A 159 16.25 4.48 -6.18
N GLN A 160 15.09 4.11 -6.72
CA GLN A 160 14.01 3.54 -5.91
C GLN A 160 14.42 2.24 -5.22
N ARG A 161 15.17 1.36 -5.90
CA ARG A 161 15.67 0.10 -5.35
C ARG A 161 16.52 0.31 -4.09
N GLN A 162 17.32 1.37 -4.06
CA GLN A 162 18.16 1.71 -2.91
C GLN A 162 17.39 2.23 -1.69
N ARG A 163 16.10 2.52 -1.85
CA ARG A 163 15.20 2.99 -0.78
C ARG A 163 14.45 1.86 -0.07
N ALA A 164 14.73 0.62 -0.38
CA ALA A 164 14.00 -0.53 0.17
C ALA A 164 13.94 -0.51 1.70
N SER A 165 15.06 -0.20 2.38
CA SER A 165 15.10 -0.08 3.85
C SER A 165 14.12 0.96 4.39
N ILE A 166 14.00 2.12 3.72
CA ILE A 166 13.06 3.18 4.09
C ILE A 166 11.62 2.66 3.92
N TYR A 167 11.33 2.01 2.80
CA TYR A 167 9.98 1.48 2.53
C TYR A 167 9.58 0.42 3.53
N HIS A 168 10.51 -0.44 3.98
CA HIS A 168 10.22 -1.46 4.97
C HIS A 168 9.79 -0.87 6.31
N VAL A 169 10.33 0.28 6.73
CA VAL A 169 9.90 0.98 7.96
C VAL A 169 8.41 1.36 7.86
N PHE A 170 8.00 1.98 6.76
CA PHE A 170 6.61 2.37 6.57
C PHE A 170 5.69 1.18 6.31
N ALA A 171 6.17 0.14 5.62
CA ALA A 171 5.41 -1.10 5.43
C ALA A 171 5.16 -1.80 6.77
N LYS A 172 6.18 -1.93 7.64
CA LYS A 172 6.04 -2.46 8.99
C LYS A 172 4.98 -1.69 9.79
N LYS A 173 5.00 -0.35 9.73
CA LYS A 173 4.00 0.49 10.38
C LYS A 173 2.59 0.22 9.83
N LEU A 174 2.41 0.15 8.51
CA LEU A 174 1.11 -0.14 7.91
C LEU A 174 0.57 -1.51 8.34
N VAL A 175 1.44 -2.51 8.44
CA VAL A 175 1.05 -3.84 8.96
C VAL A 175 0.66 -3.75 10.43
N SER A 176 1.44 -3.08 11.29
CA SER A 176 1.12 -2.94 12.71
C SER A 176 -0.19 -2.18 12.97
N GLU A 177 -0.61 -1.34 12.04
CA GLU A 177 -1.88 -0.62 12.07
C GLU A 177 -3.04 -1.40 11.40
N GLY A 178 -2.81 -2.63 10.94
CA GLY A 178 -3.81 -3.44 10.21
C GLY A 178 -4.20 -2.90 8.84
N LYS A 179 -3.41 -2.00 8.26
CA LYS A 179 -3.65 -1.36 6.96
C LYS A 179 -2.99 -2.08 5.79
N ALA A 180 -2.09 -3.02 6.08
CA ALA A 180 -1.44 -3.87 5.10
C ALA A 180 -1.34 -5.31 5.61
N TYR A 181 -1.29 -6.26 4.71
CA TYR A 181 -1.16 -7.68 4.99
C TYR A 181 -0.31 -8.35 3.89
N PRO A 182 0.37 -9.48 4.16
CA PRO A 182 1.14 -10.20 3.16
C PRO A 182 0.20 -10.93 2.18
N CYS A 183 0.64 -11.09 0.94
CA CYS A 183 -0.07 -11.85 -0.08
C CYS A 183 0.90 -12.82 -0.75
N PHE A 184 0.57 -14.11 -0.72
CA PHE A 184 1.37 -15.19 -1.31
C PHE A 184 0.69 -15.77 -2.57
N CYS A 185 -0.16 -14.99 -3.25
CA CYS A 185 -0.74 -15.43 -4.51
C CYS A 185 0.32 -15.52 -5.60
N THR A 186 0.30 -16.62 -6.35
CA THR A 186 1.14 -16.78 -7.54
C THR A 186 0.63 -15.94 -8.71
N GLU A 187 1.46 -15.78 -9.76
CA GLU A 187 1.04 -15.08 -10.99
C GLU A 187 -0.12 -15.81 -11.68
N GLU A 188 -0.14 -17.14 -11.61
CA GLU A 188 -1.21 -17.98 -12.17
C GLU A 188 -2.53 -17.76 -11.42
N GLU A 189 -2.51 -17.72 -10.09
CA GLU A 189 -3.69 -17.44 -9.26
C GLU A 189 -4.24 -16.03 -9.52
N LEU A 190 -3.37 -15.04 -9.64
CA LEU A 190 -3.76 -13.67 -9.97
C LEU A 190 -4.34 -13.56 -11.39
N THR A 191 -3.80 -14.32 -12.34
CA THR A 191 -4.31 -14.37 -13.71
C THR A 191 -5.70 -15.02 -13.75
N ALA A 192 -5.87 -16.17 -13.11
CA ALA A 192 -7.17 -16.85 -13.01
C ALA A 192 -8.23 -15.95 -12.34
N MET A 193 -7.82 -15.21 -11.31
CA MET A 193 -8.70 -14.21 -10.65
C MET A 193 -9.15 -13.12 -11.63
N ARG A 194 -8.25 -12.58 -12.46
CA ARG A 194 -8.60 -11.55 -13.46
C ARG A 194 -9.54 -12.08 -14.52
N GLU A 195 -9.30 -13.29 -15.03
CA GLU A 195 -10.19 -13.96 -15.98
C GLU A 195 -11.60 -14.17 -15.41
N GLN A 196 -11.69 -14.54 -14.13
CA GLN A 196 -12.97 -14.66 -13.43
C GLN A 196 -13.68 -13.32 -13.27
N GLN A 197 -12.95 -12.25 -12.94
CA GLN A 197 -13.50 -10.90 -12.85
C GLN A 197 -14.00 -10.41 -14.20
N GLU A 198 -13.27 -10.68 -15.27
CA GLU A 198 -13.68 -10.35 -16.65
C GLU A 198 -14.95 -11.08 -17.05
N ALA A 199 -15.02 -12.40 -16.83
CA ALA A 199 -16.20 -13.22 -17.12
C ALA A 199 -17.45 -12.74 -16.36
N ASN A 200 -17.28 -12.28 -15.13
CA ASN A 200 -18.34 -11.73 -14.27
C ASN A 200 -18.64 -10.27 -14.54
N LYS A 201 -17.90 -9.58 -15.41
CA LYS A 201 -17.97 -8.12 -15.65
C LYS A 201 -17.76 -7.30 -14.37
N GLU A 202 -16.90 -7.78 -13.49
CA GLU A 202 -16.46 -7.08 -12.28
C GLU A 202 -15.25 -6.22 -12.57
N ASN A 203 -14.99 -5.19 -11.74
CA ASN A 203 -13.78 -4.40 -11.86
C ASN A 203 -12.55 -5.26 -11.50
N PHE A 204 -11.45 -5.06 -12.24
CA PHE A 204 -10.20 -5.75 -11.94
C PHE A 204 -9.59 -5.24 -10.64
N GLY A 205 -9.00 -6.16 -9.87
CA GLY A 205 -8.26 -5.82 -8.67
C GLY A 205 -8.29 -6.90 -7.59
N TYR A 206 -7.34 -6.81 -6.66
CA TYR A 206 -7.23 -7.70 -5.51
C TYR A 206 -8.00 -7.11 -4.32
N TYR A 207 -9.32 -7.36 -4.27
CA TYR A 207 -10.23 -6.77 -3.28
C TYR A 207 -11.41 -7.70 -2.95
N GLY A 208 -12.13 -7.40 -1.85
CA GLY A 208 -13.32 -8.14 -1.42
C GLY A 208 -13.04 -9.64 -1.31
N LYS A 209 -13.88 -10.47 -1.94
CA LYS A 209 -13.75 -11.95 -1.96
C LYS A 209 -12.45 -12.44 -2.62
N TYR A 210 -11.82 -11.62 -3.44
CA TYR A 210 -10.57 -11.93 -4.15
C TYR A 210 -9.33 -11.67 -3.31
N ALA A 211 -9.43 -10.89 -2.23
CA ALA A 211 -8.32 -10.61 -1.32
C ALA A 211 -8.17 -11.73 -0.29
N ILE A 212 -7.86 -12.94 -0.76
CA ILE A 212 -7.90 -14.19 0.02
C ILE A 212 -6.89 -14.25 1.17
N TRP A 213 -5.87 -13.41 1.14
CA TRP A 213 -4.85 -13.33 2.20
C TRP A 213 -5.15 -12.29 3.28
N ARG A 214 -6.17 -11.44 3.11
CA ARG A 214 -6.49 -10.34 4.03
C ARG A 214 -6.79 -10.83 5.45
N ASP A 215 -7.58 -11.90 5.56
CA ASP A 215 -8.14 -12.37 6.83
C ASP A 215 -7.54 -13.74 7.23
N ARG A 216 -6.31 -14.05 6.76
CA ARG A 216 -5.61 -15.27 7.12
C ARG A 216 -4.97 -15.18 8.49
N SER A 217 -4.85 -16.32 9.18
CA SER A 217 -4.22 -16.41 10.50
C SER A 217 -2.70 -16.17 10.43
N ILE A 218 -2.08 -15.85 11.55
CA ILE A 218 -0.61 -15.74 11.66
C ILE A 218 0.05 -17.09 11.34
N GLU A 219 -0.59 -18.20 11.73
CA GLU A 219 -0.11 -19.56 11.47
C GLU A 219 -0.08 -19.86 9.96
N ASP A 220 -1.14 -19.47 9.23
CA ASP A 220 -1.16 -19.62 7.77
C ASP A 220 -0.05 -18.81 7.09
N ILE A 221 0.13 -17.57 7.53
CA ILE A 221 1.19 -16.67 7.01
C ILE A 221 2.56 -17.26 7.30
N LYS A 222 2.79 -17.70 8.55
CA LYS A 222 4.06 -18.31 8.95
C LYS A 222 4.36 -19.58 8.15
N ALA A 223 3.36 -20.43 7.92
CA ALA A 223 3.53 -21.63 7.11
C ALA A 223 3.99 -21.31 5.68
N GLN A 224 3.48 -20.23 5.07
CA GLN A 224 3.96 -19.81 3.74
C GLN A 224 5.38 -19.29 3.77
N MET A 225 5.74 -18.49 4.78
CA MET A 225 7.12 -18.01 4.96
C MET A 225 8.11 -19.15 5.20
N ASP A 226 7.75 -20.11 6.05
CA ASP A 226 8.60 -21.30 6.35
C ASP A 226 8.77 -22.20 5.11
N ALA A 227 7.77 -22.23 4.22
CA ALA A 227 7.85 -22.91 2.93
C ALA A 227 8.72 -22.16 1.89
N GLY A 228 9.16 -20.93 2.20
CA GLY A 228 9.96 -20.08 1.30
C GLY A 228 9.15 -19.47 0.15
N ASN A 229 7.84 -19.39 0.28
CA ASN A 229 7.00 -18.71 -0.71
C ASN A 229 7.23 -17.21 -0.60
N PRO A 230 7.40 -16.50 -1.75
CA PRO A 230 7.71 -15.08 -1.77
C PRO A 230 6.53 -14.19 -1.35
#